data_ad0c3d5aecb4d71fbfa810ab07e9ca39
#
_entry.id   ad0c3d5aecb4d71fbfa810ab07e9ca39
#
_cell.length_a   1.000
_cell.length_b   1.000
_cell.length_c   1.000
_cell.angle_alpha   90.00
_cell.angle_beta   90.00
_cell.angle_gamma   90.00
#
_symmetry.space_group_name_H-M   'P 1'
#
loop_
_entity.id
_entity.type
_entity.pdbx_description
1 polymer ?
#
loop_
_entity_poly.entity_id
_entity_poly.type
_entity_poly.pdbx_seq_one_letter_code
_entity_poly.pdbx_strand_id
1 'polypeptide(L)'
;MTAIATEALKFNFADLLHKEIINTTDSNHFYIGIGKSDQYDSASDNTIDPIRVKRDEQEARYNLESIIKVSETAMTFTVPRNNWISGTIYSAYNDNQVGYPTQPYYVITEDQQIYICLANNRNTSGVAQPSTINPSFSAAGVGNHQAFKTADGYIWKYLYELPVVKVAAFLSSN
;
A
#
# COMPACT_ATOMS: atom_id res chain seq x y z
N MET A 1 2.81 -19.24 25.76
CA MET A 1 3.73 -18.56 24.79
C MET A 1 2.85 -18.11 23.62
N THR A 2 2.65 -16.82 23.45
CA THR A 2 1.83 -16.29 22.36
C THR A 2 2.70 -16.25 21.11
N ALA A 3 2.31 -16.95 20.04
CA ALA A 3 3.02 -16.88 18.77
C ALA A 3 2.81 -15.50 18.16
N ILE A 4 3.87 -14.74 18.00
CA ILE A 4 3.83 -13.41 17.36
C ILE A 4 4.22 -13.62 15.90
N ALA A 5 3.26 -13.43 14.99
CA ALA A 5 3.57 -13.35 13.57
C ALA A 5 4.26 -12.01 13.29
N THR A 6 5.48 -12.06 12.77
CA THR A 6 6.20 -10.85 12.38
C THR A 6 5.55 -10.21 11.16
N GLU A 7 5.72 -8.90 10.97
CA GLU A 7 5.20 -8.19 9.79
C GLU A 7 5.77 -8.76 8.48
N ALA A 8 7.04 -9.16 8.49
CA ALA A 8 7.66 -9.81 7.34
C ALA A 8 6.95 -11.14 6.98
N LEU A 9 6.56 -11.92 7.99
CA LEU A 9 5.82 -13.17 7.77
C LEU A 9 4.42 -12.89 7.19
N LYS A 10 3.70 -11.89 7.71
CA LYS A 10 2.40 -11.47 7.18
C LYS A 10 2.50 -11.02 5.72
N PHE A 11 3.54 -10.22 5.40
CA PHE A 11 3.79 -9.80 4.04
C PHE A 11 4.08 -10.97 3.10
N ASN A 12 4.91 -11.92 3.53
CA ASN A 12 5.21 -13.12 2.72
C ASN A 12 3.96 -13.96 2.47
N PHE A 13 3.08 -14.13 3.45
CA PHE A 13 1.81 -14.82 3.25
C PHE A 13 0.89 -14.07 2.28
N ALA A 14 0.81 -12.76 2.40
CA ALA A 14 0.02 -11.94 1.49
C ALA A 14 0.57 -12.01 0.06
N ASP A 15 1.89 -12.00 -0.12
CA ASP A 15 2.55 -12.13 -1.42
C ASP A 15 2.31 -13.50 -2.06
N LEU A 16 2.41 -14.56 -1.28
CA LEU A 16 2.10 -15.93 -1.76
C LEU A 16 0.63 -16.04 -2.18
N LEU A 17 -0.29 -15.54 -1.36
CA LEU A 17 -1.71 -15.54 -1.70
C LEU A 17 -2.00 -14.71 -2.96
N HIS A 18 -1.38 -13.54 -3.08
CA HIS A 18 -1.51 -12.69 -4.26
C HIS A 18 -1.03 -13.44 -5.52
N LYS A 19 0.15 -14.06 -5.47
CA LYS A 19 0.70 -14.85 -6.58
C LYS A 19 -0.21 -15.99 -6.98
N GLU A 20 -0.80 -16.70 -6.02
CA GLU A 20 -1.74 -17.79 -6.28
C GLU A 20 -3.02 -17.29 -6.94
N ILE A 21 -3.58 -16.16 -6.45
CA ILE A 21 -4.83 -15.61 -6.99
C ILE A 21 -4.66 -15.11 -8.42
N ILE A 22 -3.52 -14.50 -8.76
CA ILE A 22 -3.26 -13.95 -10.10
C ILE A 22 -2.69 -15.00 -11.08
N ASN A 23 -2.36 -16.19 -10.60
CA ASN A 23 -1.80 -17.26 -11.42
C ASN A 23 -2.83 -17.70 -12.47
N THR A 24 -2.50 -17.49 -13.74
CA THR A 24 -3.36 -17.87 -14.86
C THR A 24 -3.03 -19.24 -15.42
N THR A 25 -1.94 -19.86 -14.97
CA THR A 25 -1.42 -21.14 -15.48
C THR A 25 -2.12 -22.32 -14.82
N ASP A 26 -2.56 -22.16 -13.57
CA ASP A 26 -3.25 -23.21 -12.84
C ASP A 26 -4.76 -23.17 -13.10
N SER A 27 -5.42 -24.31 -12.87
CA SER A 27 -6.87 -24.46 -13.01
C SER A 27 -7.68 -23.72 -11.92
N ASN A 28 -7.03 -23.18 -10.92
CA ASN A 28 -7.67 -22.46 -9.84
C ASN A 28 -8.06 -21.04 -10.26
N HIS A 29 -9.32 -20.72 -10.13
CA HIS A 29 -9.84 -19.39 -10.43
C HIS A 29 -10.53 -18.82 -9.20
N PHE A 30 -10.18 -17.59 -8.89
CA PHE A 30 -10.74 -16.86 -7.77
C PHE A 30 -11.77 -15.83 -8.24
N TYR A 31 -12.85 -15.72 -7.48
CA TYR A 31 -13.94 -14.81 -7.76
C TYR A 31 -14.27 -14.02 -6.52
N ILE A 32 -14.64 -12.77 -6.71
CA ILE A 32 -15.21 -11.93 -5.65
C ILE A 32 -16.70 -11.81 -5.93
N GLY A 33 -17.49 -12.21 -4.94
CA GLY A 33 -18.93 -12.03 -4.96
C GLY A 33 -19.34 -10.87 -4.06
N ILE A 34 -20.29 -10.07 -4.54
CA ILE A 34 -20.94 -9.01 -3.77
C ILE A 34 -22.40 -9.44 -3.58
N GLY A 35 -22.83 -9.45 -2.33
CA GLY A 35 -24.21 -9.81 -2.00
C GLY A 35 -24.69 -9.08 -0.77
N LYS A 36 -26.02 -9.14 -0.53
CA LYS A 36 -26.75 -8.50 0.55
C LYS A 36 -26.64 -6.98 0.53
N SER A 37 -27.44 -6.35 -0.34
CA SER A 37 -27.58 -4.89 -0.40
C SER A 37 -28.35 -4.29 0.79
N ASP A 38 -29.11 -5.11 1.50
CA ASP A 38 -29.91 -4.66 2.62
C ASP A 38 -29.05 -4.41 3.86
N GLN A 39 -29.34 -3.33 4.56
CA GLN A 39 -28.72 -3.06 5.86
C GLN A 39 -29.14 -4.15 6.86
N TYR A 40 -28.20 -4.53 7.71
CA TYR A 40 -28.53 -5.33 8.88
C TYR A 40 -29.51 -4.55 9.76
N ASP A 41 -30.65 -5.14 10.02
CA ASP A 41 -31.69 -4.55 10.86
C ASP A 41 -31.22 -4.57 12.31
N SER A 42 -30.73 -3.44 12.81
CA SER A 42 -30.44 -3.18 14.24
C SER A 42 -29.61 -4.24 15.04
N ALA A 43 -29.46 -4.01 16.32
CA ALA A 43 -28.62 -4.79 17.23
C ALA A 43 -28.98 -6.30 17.38
N SER A 44 -30.10 -6.74 16.85
CA SER A 44 -30.52 -8.17 16.89
C SER A 44 -29.88 -9.01 15.78
N ASP A 45 -29.44 -8.40 14.67
CA ASP A 45 -28.77 -9.09 13.57
C ASP A 45 -27.29 -9.42 13.86
N ASN A 46 -26.76 -8.87 14.95
CA ASN A 46 -25.41 -9.17 15.43
C ASN A 46 -25.33 -10.46 16.29
N THR A 47 -26.44 -11.13 16.53
CA THR A 47 -26.41 -12.46 17.12
C THR A 47 -26.00 -13.46 16.06
N ILE A 48 -24.72 -13.84 16.10
CA ILE A 48 -24.21 -14.92 15.26
C ILE A 48 -24.91 -16.20 15.68
N ASP A 49 -25.89 -16.61 14.90
CA ASP A 49 -26.49 -17.93 15.02
C ASP A 49 -25.41 -19.00 14.89
N PRO A 50 -25.47 -20.11 15.61
CA PRO A 50 -24.52 -21.19 15.45
C PRO A 50 -24.48 -21.62 14.00
N ILE A 51 -23.26 -21.69 13.44
CA ILE A 51 -22.97 -21.96 12.05
C ILE A 51 -23.77 -23.15 11.53
N ARG A 52 -24.70 -22.88 10.64
CA ARG A 52 -25.46 -23.88 9.90
C ARG A 52 -24.91 -23.95 8.48
N VAL A 53 -23.75 -24.57 8.32
CA VAL A 53 -22.92 -24.58 7.10
C VAL A 53 -23.73 -24.66 5.79
N LYS A 54 -24.70 -25.54 5.70
CA LYS A 54 -25.51 -25.69 4.48
C LYS A 54 -26.47 -24.53 4.24
N ARG A 55 -27.04 -23.97 5.32
CA ARG A 55 -27.96 -22.84 5.22
C ARG A 55 -27.21 -21.56 4.85
N ASP A 56 -26.06 -21.35 5.48
CA ASP A 56 -25.24 -20.17 5.27
C ASP A 56 -24.68 -20.13 3.84
N GLU A 57 -24.31 -21.30 3.32
CA GLU A 57 -23.87 -21.41 1.91
C GLU A 57 -25.01 -21.10 0.93
N GLN A 58 -26.21 -21.61 1.18
CA GLN A 58 -27.38 -21.34 0.35
C GLN A 58 -27.80 -19.88 0.43
N GLU A 59 -27.77 -19.29 1.63
CA GLU A 59 -28.11 -17.90 1.84
C GLU A 59 -27.09 -16.96 1.18
N ALA A 60 -25.80 -17.26 1.27
CA ALA A 60 -24.76 -16.53 0.57
C ALA A 60 -24.95 -16.57 -0.96
N ARG A 61 -25.30 -17.73 -1.50
CA ARG A 61 -25.59 -17.87 -2.93
C ARG A 61 -26.87 -17.16 -3.36
N TYR A 62 -27.90 -17.21 -2.54
CA TYR A 62 -29.17 -16.54 -2.83
C TYR A 62 -29.05 -15.01 -2.81
N ASN A 63 -28.25 -14.49 -1.91
CA ASN A 63 -28.01 -13.06 -1.75
C ASN A 63 -26.92 -12.52 -2.70
N LEU A 64 -26.34 -13.37 -3.55
CA LEU A 64 -25.29 -12.95 -4.46
C LEU A 64 -25.85 -12.09 -5.59
N GLU A 65 -25.50 -10.81 -5.60
CA GLU A 65 -25.96 -9.84 -6.60
C GLU A 65 -25.02 -9.75 -7.80
N SER A 66 -23.74 -9.88 -7.54
CA SER A 66 -22.71 -9.80 -8.58
C SER A 66 -21.53 -10.71 -8.24
N ILE A 67 -20.90 -11.24 -9.25
CA ILE A 67 -19.68 -12.02 -9.15
C ILE A 67 -18.70 -11.61 -10.24
N ILE A 68 -17.46 -11.38 -9.88
CA ILE A 68 -16.41 -11.00 -10.82
C ILE A 68 -15.19 -11.89 -10.61
N LYS A 69 -14.60 -12.35 -11.71
CA LYS A 69 -13.34 -13.07 -11.66
C LYS A 69 -12.20 -12.13 -11.31
N VAL A 70 -11.39 -12.51 -10.33
CA VAL A 70 -10.20 -11.76 -9.97
C VAL A 70 -9.12 -11.95 -11.04
N SER A 71 -8.57 -10.87 -11.52
CA SER A 71 -7.46 -10.84 -12.48
C SER A 71 -6.28 -10.08 -11.90
N GLU A 72 -5.11 -10.22 -12.52
CA GLU A 72 -3.91 -9.47 -12.14
C GLU A 72 -4.13 -7.95 -12.11
N THR A 73 -4.94 -7.43 -13.02
CA THR A 73 -5.24 -6.00 -13.09
C THR A 73 -6.23 -5.52 -12.03
N ALA A 74 -6.99 -6.44 -11.43
CA ALA A 74 -8.00 -6.13 -10.42
C ALA A 74 -7.45 -6.17 -8.99
N MET A 75 -6.22 -6.61 -8.78
CA MET A 75 -5.65 -6.81 -7.47
C MET A 75 -4.25 -6.19 -7.35
N THR A 76 -3.98 -5.53 -6.24
CA THR A 76 -2.67 -4.96 -5.94
C THR A 76 -2.46 -4.80 -4.44
N PHE A 77 -1.21 -4.74 -4.02
CA PHE A 77 -0.88 -4.34 -2.66
C PHE A 77 -1.15 -2.85 -2.47
N THR A 78 -1.70 -2.51 -1.33
CA THR A 78 -1.88 -1.12 -0.93
C THR A 78 -0.82 -0.72 0.08
N VAL A 79 -0.29 0.48 -0.06
CA VAL A 79 0.60 1.12 0.89
C VAL A 79 0.05 2.49 1.24
N PRO A 80 0.34 3.03 2.44
CA PRO A 80 -0.07 4.38 2.78
C PRO A 80 0.42 5.39 1.75
N ARG A 81 -0.45 6.28 1.31
CA ARG A 81 -0.07 7.35 0.39
C ARG A 81 0.57 8.48 1.17
N ASN A 82 1.82 8.77 0.87
CA ASN A 82 2.57 9.88 1.45
C ASN A 82 2.91 10.88 0.34
N ASN A 83 2.05 11.86 0.14
CA ASN A 83 2.34 12.94 -0.81
C ASN A 83 3.52 13.76 -0.28
N TRP A 84 4.42 14.17 -1.17
CA TRP A 84 5.43 15.14 -0.79
C TRP A 84 4.77 16.50 -0.51
N ILE A 85 5.08 17.07 0.64
CA ILE A 85 4.55 18.37 1.08
C ILE A 85 5.73 19.22 1.55
N SER A 86 5.87 20.41 0.98
CA SER A 86 6.89 21.36 1.40
C SER A 86 6.73 21.73 2.89
N GLY A 87 7.82 21.79 3.60
CA GLY A 87 7.82 22.08 5.04
C GLY A 87 7.67 20.85 5.94
N THR A 88 7.55 19.65 5.38
CA THR A 88 7.43 18.40 6.13
C THR A 88 8.81 17.80 6.41
N ILE A 89 8.95 17.20 7.61
CA ILE A 89 10.15 16.43 7.96
C ILE A 89 9.92 14.97 7.59
N TYR A 90 10.80 14.44 6.73
CA TYR A 90 10.80 13.04 6.35
C TYR A 90 11.93 12.30 7.08
N SER A 91 11.69 11.06 7.43
CA SER A 91 12.70 10.19 8.05
C SER A 91 13.57 9.52 6.98
N ALA A 92 14.84 9.34 7.28
CA ALA A 92 15.68 8.48 6.48
C ALA A 92 15.21 7.02 6.59
N TYR A 93 15.25 6.31 5.49
CA TYR A 93 15.03 4.85 5.49
C TYR A 93 16.08 4.15 6.38
N ASN A 94 15.63 3.22 7.17
CA ASN A 94 16.48 2.42 8.05
C ASN A 94 16.05 0.95 7.96
N ASP A 95 16.89 0.12 7.37
CA ASP A 95 16.68 -1.32 7.18
C ASP A 95 16.90 -2.14 8.47
N ASN A 96 17.52 -1.57 9.48
CA ASN A 96 17.69 -2.20 10.79
C ASN A 96 16.48 -2.01 11.71
N GLN A 97 15.49 -1.25 11.29
CA GLN A 97 14.29 -1.03 12.10
C GLN A 97 13.40 -2.27 12.10
N VAL A 98 13.03 -2.73 13.29
CA VAL A 98 12.05 -3.81 13.44
C VAL A 98 10.64 -3.22 13.35
N GLY A 99 9.83 -3.71 12.40
CA GLY A 99 8.48 -3.23 12.13
C GLY A 99 8.43 -2.09 11.12
N TYR A 100 7.24 -1.54 10.90
CA TYR A 100 7.05 -0.41 9.98
C TYR A 100 7.48 0.90 10.62
N PRO A 101 8.19 1.77 9.86
CA PRO A 101 8.50 3.12 10.33
C PRO A 101 7.22 3.90 10.64
N THR A 102 7.21 4.61 11.75
CA THR A 102 6.07 5.47 12.14
C THR A 102 6.07 6.80 11.40
N GLN A 103 7.22 7.20 10.85
CA GLN A 103 7.38 8.43 10.06
C GLN A 103 7.52 8.09 8.57
N PRO A 104 6.97 8.91 7.68
CA PRO A 104 7.10 8.67 6.25
C PRO A 104 8.57 8.79 5.81
N TYR A 105 9.07 7.74 5.18
CA TYR A 105 10.42 7.65 4.62
C TYR A 105 10.41 7.56 3.09
N TYR A 106 9.23 7.54 2.50
CA TYR A 106 9.02 7.63 1.05
C TYR A 106 7.91 8.62 0.76
N VAL A 107 7.96 9.18 -0.42
CA VAL A 107 6.98 10.17 -0.89
C VAL A 107 6.57 9.88 -2.32
N ILE A 108 5.36 10.28 -2.66
CA ILE A 108 4.88 10.38 -4.03
C ILE A 108 4.81 11.86 -4.43
N THR A 109 5.34 12.18 -5.60
CA THR A 109 5.28 13.52 -6.19
C THR A 109 4.01 13.71 -7.03
N GLU A 110 3.75 14.93 -7.47
CA GLU A 110 2.64 15.25 -8.39
C GLU A 110 2.76 14.52 -9.72
N ASP A 111 3.99 14.26 -10.17
CA ASP A 111 4.28 13.45 -11.37
C ASP A 111 4.11 11.94 -11.13
N GLN A 112 3.55 11.54 -9.98
CA GLN A 112 3.30 10.15 -9.59
C GLN A 112 4.58 9.28 -9.48
N GLN A 113 5.70 9.94 -9.31
CA GLN A 113 6.98 9.31 -9.07
C GLN A 113 7.19 9.07 -7.57
N ILE A 114 7.69 7.90 -7.23
CA ILE A 114 7.95 7.52 -5.84
C ILE A 114 9.44 7.63 -5.56
N TYR A 115 9.74 8.35 -4.49
CA TYR A 115 11.09 8.56 -3.98
C TYR A 115 11.22 8.06 -2.55
N ILE A 116 12.36 7.44 -2.25
CA ILE A 116 12.74 7.05 -0.89
C ILE A 116 13.74 8.07 -0.34
N CYS A 117 13.54 8.47 0.91
CA CYS A 117 14.48 9.32 1.63
C CYS A 117 15.62 8.48 2.19
N LEU A 118 16.83 8.70 1.73
CA LEU A 118 18.03 8.00 2.22
C LEU A 118 18.73 8.77 3.35
N ALA A 119 18.62 10.11 3.34
CA ALA A 119 19.09 10.93 4.44
C ALA A 119 18.27 12.22 4.51
N ASN A 120 17.90 12.60 5.72
CA ASN A 120 17.30 13.90 5.98
C ASN A 120 18.35 14.95 6.30
N ASN A 121 18.00 16.22 6.09
CA ASN A 121 18.84 17.32 6.54
C ASN A 121 18.74 17.48 8.05
N ARG A 122 19.87 17.76 8.69
CA ARG A 122 19.95 18.07 10.12
C ARG A 122 20.76 19.33 10.33
N ASN A 123 20.32 20.16 11.26
CA ASN A 123 21.09 21.32 11.68
C ASN A 123 22.31 20.90 12.53
N THR A 124 23.12 21.86 12.92
CA THR A 124 24.35 21.65 13.72
C THR A 124 24.07 21.00 15.08
N SER A 125 22.85 21.11 15.60
CA SER A 125 22.41 20.47 16.85
C SER A 125 21.80 19.06 16.60
N GLY A 126 21.87 18.54 15.39
CA GLY A 126 21.34 17.21 15.03
C GLY A 126 19.81 17.15 14.84
N VAL A 127 19.11 18.28 14.90
CA VAL A 127 17.67 18.35 14.74
C VAL A 127 17.32 18.30 13.26
N ALA A 128 16.38 17.41 12.89
CA ALA A 128 15.90 17.27 11.52
C ALA A 128 15.24 18.56 11.03
N GLN A 129 15.55 18.95 9.81
CA GLN A 129 15.01 20.13 9.14
C GLN A 129 13.98 19.74 8.09
N PRO A 130 12.96 20.57 7.83
CA PRO A 130 11.93 20.27 6.85
C PRO A 130 12.47 20.22 5.41
N SER A 131 11.88 19.37 4.59
CA SER A 131 12.12 19.36 3.14
C SER A 131 11.32 20.49 2.49
N THR A 132 11.98 21.26 1.63
CA THR A 132 11.38 22.40 0.93
C THR A 132 11.48 22.27 -0.60
N ILE A 133 12.21 21.27 -1.08
CA ILE A 133 12.44 21.04 -2.50
C ILE A 133 11.88 19.67 -2.89
N ASN A 134 10.93 19.69 -3.83
CA ASN A 134 10.34 18.47 -4.39
C ASN A 134 11.43 17.58 -5.02
N PRO A 135 11.55 16.30 -4.64
CA PRO A 135 12.53 15.41 -5.24
C PRO A 135 12.22 15.19 -6.73
N SER A 136 13.25 15.36 -7.57
CA SER A 136 13.19 15.07 -9.00
C SER A 136 14.60 14.71 -9.49
N PHE A 137 14.78 13.48 -9.92
CA PHE A 137 16.07 13.04 -10.48
C PHE A 137 16.40 13.78 -11.78
N SER A 138 15.39 14.11 -12.58
CA SER A 138 15.55 14.87 -13.82
C SER A 138 16.01 16.30 -13.54
N ALA A 139 15.39 16.98 -12.56
CA ALA A 139 15.82 18.32 -12.17
C ALA A 139 17.22 18.33 -11.51
N ALA A 140 17.61 17.23 -10.87
CA ALA A 140 18.96 17.06 -10.34
C ALA A 140 20.00 16.71 -11.43
N GLY A 141 19.58 16.43 -12.67
CA GLY A 141 20.46 16.07 -13.78
C GLY A 141 21.14 14.71 -13.61
N VAL A 142 20.52 13.79 -12.87
CA VAL A 142 21.06 12.45 -12.59
C VAL A 142 20.19 11.36 -13.23
N GLY A 143 20.77 10.18 -13.39
CA GLY A 143 20.00 9.01 -13.85
C GLY A 143 19.03 8.52 -12.77
N ASN A 144 17.91 7.91 -13.18
CA ASN A 144 16.86 7.43 -12.29
C ASN A 144 17.32 6.36 -11.29
N HIS A 145 18.44 5.70 -11.52
CA HIS A 145 19.01 4.69 -10.60
C HIS A 145 19.96 5.29 -9.56
N GLN A 146 20.29 6.58 -9.66
CA GLN A 146 21.23 7.25 -8.76
C GLN A 146 20.49 7.94 -7.60
N ALA A 147 21.14 7.96 -6.45
CA ALA A 147 20.74 8.84 -5.36
C ALA A 147 21.23 10.26 -5.64
N PHE A 148 20.46 11.26 -5.28
CA PHE A 148 20.81 12.67 -5.47
C PHE A 148 20.46 13.50 -4.24
N LYS A 149 21.18 14.59 -4.09
CA LYS A 149 20.96 15.55 -2.98
C LYS A 149 20.22 16.76 -3.51
N THR A 150 19.12 17.11 -2.86
CA THR A 150 18.40 18.36 -3.08
C THR A 150 19.07 19.54 -2.34
N ALA A 151 18.81 20.76 -2.79
CA ALA A 151 19.46 21.95 -2.20
C ALA A 151 19.06 22.19 -0.74
N ASP A 152 17.92 21.66 -0.29
CA ASP A 152 17.47 21.63 1.11
C ASP A 152 18.20 20.59 1.98
N GLY A 153 19.15 19.85 1.39
CA GLY A 153 20.04 18.93 2.11
C GLY A 153 19.55 17.50 2.22
N TYR A 154 18.36 17.19 1.75
CA TYR A 154 17.84 15.82 1.69
C TYR A 154 18.54 14.99 0.62
N ILE A 155 18.66 13.68 0.85
CA ILE A 155 19.14 12.72 -0.15
C ILE A 155 18.00 11.78 -0.51
N TRP A 156 17.62 11.82 -1.77
CA TRP A 156 16.54 11.03 -2.32
C TRP A 156 17.04 10.01 -3.34
N LYS A 157 16.28 8.95 -3.54
CA LYS A 157 16.45 8.01 -4.63
C LYS A 157 15.10 7.70 -5.24
N TYR A 158 15.01 7.82 -6.55
CA TYR A 158 13.84 7.38 -7.31
C TYR A 158 13.68 5.86 -7.20
N LEU A 159 12.46 5.40 -7.00
CA LEU A 159 12.12 3.98 -6.99
C LEU A 159 11.43 3.59 -8.30
N TYR A 160 10.27 4.16 -8.56
CA TYR A 160 9.49 3.91 -9.76
C TYR A 160 8.40 4.97 -9.93
N GLU A 161 7.80 4.99 -11.12
CA GLU A 161 6.61 5.78 -11.44
C GLU A 161 5.38 4.88 -11.40
N LEU A 162 4.28 5.39 -10.84
CA LEU A 162 3.02 4.68 -10.84
C LEU A 162 2.39 4.73 -12.23
N PRO A 163 2.11 3.59 -12.88
CA PRO A 163 1.44 3.58 -14.18
C PRO A 163 0.05 4.23 -14.08
N VAL A 164 -0.32 5.03 -15.08
CA VAL A 164 -1.61 5.74 -15.15
C VAL A 164 -2.82 4.81 -14.88
N VAL A 165 -2.76 3.58 -15.39
CA VAL A 165 -3.81 2.57 -15.16
C VAL A 165 -3.93 2.22 -13.68
N LYS A 166 -2.82 2.06 -12.97
CA LYS A 166 -2.81 1.78 -11.52
C LYS A 166 -3.24 2.99 -10.71
N VAL A 167 -2.85 4.18 -11.13
CA VAL A 167 -3.31 5.44 -10.53
C VAL A 167 -4.82 5.56 -10.64
N ALA A 168 -5.39 5.37 -11.81
CA ALA A 168 -6.83 5.47 -12.04
C ALA A 168 -7.63 4.42 -11.26
N ALA A 169 -7.08 3.20 -11.09
CA ALA A 169 -7.77 2.11 -10.42
C ALA A 169 -7.64 2.14 -8.89
N PHE A 170 -6.52 2.59 -8.34
CA PHE A 170 -6.17 2.36 -6.93
C PHE A 170 -5.72 3.60 -6.17
N LEU A 171 -5.47 4.72 -6.83
CA LEU A 171 -5.13 5.97 -6.16
C LEU A 171 -6.40 6.79 -5.98
N SER A 172 -6.82 6.98 -4.74
CA SER A 172 -7.92 7.91 -4.46
C SER A 172 -7.50 9.34 -4.79
N SER A 173 -8.38 10.09 -5.44
CA SER A 173 -8.30 11.55 -5.43
C SER A 173 -8.41 12.00 -3.96
N ASN A 174 -7.56 12.90 -3.53
CA ASN A 174 -7.71 13.53 -2.21
C ASN A 174 -9.04 14.26 -2.11
#